data_56414d9037dfe7ca57f452296385a0a0
#
_entry.id   56414d9037dfe7ca57f452296385a0a0
#
_cell.length_a   1.000
_cell.length_b   1.000
_cell.length_c   1.000
_cell.angle_alpha   90.00
_cell.angle_beta   90.00
_cell.angle_gamma   90.00
#
_symmetry.space_group_name_H-M   'P 1'
#
loop_
_entity.id
_entity.type
_entity.pdbx_description
1 polymer ?
#
loop_
_entity_poly.entity_id
_entity_poly.type
_entity_poly.pdbx_seq_one_letter_code
_entity_poly.pdbx_strand_id
1 'polypeptide(L)'
;SDTVIEIPENYKNYKVTVIGASVFNDSKITEVTIPSSIKQIEDYAFSSCHSLTKVNLSEGLEILNNSVFFNCSELREIKLPSTLKEIGPRAFSGAALNNVVLPDSGKLTKIDEFAFYQSRELTDITIPACITSIPDNVFAECSKEVTIHGASGSYAQNYAKKNNLKFKADLGSSSTKATKATKASGKAAEKAE
;
A
#
# COMPACT_ATOMS: atom_id res chain seq x y z
N SER A 1 1.00 15.61 27.74
CA SER A 1 0.35 14.56 26.95
C SER A 1 1.41 13.80 26.19
N ASP A 2 1.35 12.49 26.26
CA ASP A 2 2.32 11.61 25.61
C ASP A 2 2.26 11.81 24.10
N THR A 3 3.42 12.04 23.50
CA THR A 3 3.55 12.19 22.04
C THR A 3 3.87 10.85 21.35
N VAL A 4 4.25 9.84 22.14
CA VAL A 4 4.46 8.47 21.72
C VAL A 4 3.31 7.60 22.19
N ILE A 5 2.63 6.94 21.28
CA ILE A 5 1.43 6.14 21.55
C ILE A 5 1.68 4.68 21.21
N GLU A 6 1.36 3.79 22.13
CA GLU A 6 1.25 2.36 21.90
C GLU A 6 -0.23 1.94 21.98
N ILE A 7 -0.75 1.49 20.84
CA ILE A 7 -2.14 0.98 20.81
C ILE A 7 -2.15 -0.38 21.51
N PRO A 8 -3.01 -0.61 22.52
CA PRO A 8 -3.05 -1.88 23.23
C PRO A 8 -3.69 -2.97 22.37
N GLU A 9 -3.18 -4.21 22.47
CA GLU A 9 -3.81 -5.37 21.82
C GLU A 9 -5.19 -5.69 22.41
N ASN A 10 -5.37 -5.40 23.70
CA ASN A 10 -6.60 -5.68 24.42
C ASN A 10 -6.98 -4.49 25.29
N TYR A 11 -8.26 -4.23 25.40
CA TYR A 11 -8.84 -3.32 26.39
C TYR A 11 -9.85 -4.06 27.26
N LYS A 12 -9.59 -4.15 28.55
CA LYS A 12 -10.29 -5.04 29.46
C LYS A 12 -10.19 -6.49 28.92
N ASN A 13 -11.32 -7.14 28.67
CA ASN A 13 -11.41 -8.51 28.17
C ASN A 13 -11.65 -8.57 26.63
N TYR A 14 -11.57 -7.44 25.93
CA TYR A 14 -11.86 -7.37 24.50
C TYR A 14 -10.60 -7.12 23.71
N LYS A 15 -10.44 -7.85 22.61
CA LYS A 15 -9.36 -7.62 21.65
C LYS A 15 -9.62 -6.32 20.87
N VAL A 16 -8.63 -5.45 20.79
CA VAL A 16 -8.70 -4.23 19.99
C VAL A 16 -8.32 -4.57 18.55
N THR A 17 -9.27 -4.46 17.63
CA THR A 17 -9.09 -4.88 16.24
C THR A 17 -9.22 -3.74 15.22
N VAL A 18 -9.71 -2.57 15.64
CA VAL A 18 -9.96 -1.41 14.80
C VAL A 18 -9.49 -0.15 15.51
N ILE A 19 -8.84 0.74 14.76
CA ILE A 19 -8.61 2.13 15.18
C ILE A 19 -9.73 2.95 14.54
N GLY A 20 -10.56 3.56 15.38
CA GLY A 20 -11.77 4.27 14.96
C GLY A 20 -11.50 5.54 14.16
N ALA A 21 -12.52 6.00 13.45
CA ALA A 21 -12.44 7.19 12.62
C ALA A 21 -12.05 8.45 13.42
N SER A 22 -11.11 9.23 12.87
CA SER A 22 -10.66 10.52 13.40
C SER A 22 -10.12 10.51 14.85
N VAL A 23 -9.83 9.34 15.42
CA VAL A 23 -9.49 9.23 16.86
C VAL A 23 -8.22 10.00 17.24
N PHE A 24 -7.26 10.15 16.31
CA PHE A 24 -6.04 10.93 16.48
C PHE A 24 -5.93 12.09 15.49
N ASN A 25 -7.04 12.48 14.85
CA ASN A 25 -7.02 13.57 13.88
C ASN A 25 -6.48 14.86 14.52
N ASP A 26 -5.56 15.55 13.81
CA ASP A 26 -4.91 16.78 14.25
C ASP A 26 -4.16 16.65 15.61
N SER A 27 -3.73 15.42 15.93
CA SER A 27 -2.99 15.14 17.17
C SER A 27 -1.51 15.53 17.03
N LYS A 28 -0.89 15.88 18.17
CA LYS A 28 0.55 16.21 18.28
C LYS A 28 1.43 14.97 18.52
N ILE A 29 0.92 13.78 18.23
CA ILE A 29 1.70 12.55 18.35
C ILE A 29 2.89 12.56 17.39
N THR A 30 4.02 12.04 17.87
CA THR A 30 5.26 11.94 17.11
C THR A 30 5.57 10.52 16.66
N GLU A 31 5.11 9.53 17.41
CA GLU A 31 5.27 8.11 17.10
C GLU A 31 4.03 7.33 17.52
N VAL A 32 3.66 6.33 16.71
CA VAL A 32 2.60 5.37 17.05
C VAL A 32 3.04 3.94 16.71
N THR A 33 2.77 3.02 17.63
CA THR A 33 2.91 1.58 17.41
C THR A 33 1.54 0.94 17.34
N ILE A 34 1.28 0.26 16.23
CA ILE A 34 0.01 -0.40 15.91
C ILE A 34 0.23 -1.91 15.97
N PRO A 35 -0.38 -2.62 16.93
CA PRO A 35 -0.13 -4.04 17.17
C PRO A 35 -0.79 -4.93 16.13
N SER A 36 -0.40 -6.21 16.13
CA SER A 36 -0.88 -7.24 15.19
C SER A 36 -2.37 -7.57 15.31
N SER A 37 -2.98 -7.17 16.41
CA SER A 37 -4.43 -7.32 16.63
C SER A 37 -5.26 -6.43 15.72
N ILE A 38 -4.74 -5.28 15.32
CA ILE A 38 -5.45 -4.31 14.47
C ILE A 38 -5.56 -4.85 13.05
N LYS A 39 -6.78 -4.87 12.52
CA LYS A 39 -7.13 -5.28 11.17
C LYS A 39 -7.42 -4.10 10.25
N GLN A 40 -7.91 -3.02 10.81
CA GLN A 40 -8.39 -1.87 10.06
C GLN A 40 -8.09 -0.57 10.80
N ILE A 41 -7.71 0.45 10.04
CA ILE A 41 -7.61 1.83 10.49
C ILE A 41 -8.65 2.62 9.72
N GLU A 42 -9.61 3.20 10.43
CA GLU A 42 -10.75 3.90 9.83
C GLU A 42 -10.40 5.31 9.34
N ASP A 43 -11.38 5.95 8.69
CA ASP A 43 -11.23 7.21 8.00
C ASP A 43 -10.63 8.30 8.90
N TYR A 44 -9.64 9.02 8.38
CA TYR A 44 -8.99 10.17 9.03
C TYR A 44 -8.33 9.86 10.38
N ALA A 45 -8.11 8.60 10.73
CA ALA A 45 -7.67 8.22 12.09
C ALA A 45 -6.41 8.98 12.55
N PHE A 46 -5.45 9.23 11.67
CA PHE A 46 -4.23 9.99 11.92
C PHE A 46 -4.08 11.19 10.97
N SER A 47 -5.17 11.66 10.40
CA SER A 47 -5.15 12.79 9.47
C SER A 47 -4.61 14.05 10.18
N SER A 48 -3.82 14.85 9.46
CA SER A 48 -3.23 16.11 9.95
C SER A 48 -2.37 15.97 11.20
N CYS A 49 -1.80 14.78 11.45
CA CYS A 49 -0.80 14.59 12.49
C CYS A 49 0.54 15.17 12.02
N HIS A 50 0.67 16.49 12.03
CA HIS A 50 1.82 17.22 11.47
C HIS A 50 3.16 16.92 12.16
N SER A 51 3.14 16.38 13.37
CA SER A 51 4.35 16.00 14.13
C SER A 51 4.69 14.53 14.03
N LEU A 52 3.87 13.71 13.34
CA LEU A 52 4.04 12.28 13.25
C LEU A 52 5.22 11.94 12.33
N THR A 53 6.29 11.43 12.92
CA THR A 53 7.52 11.06 12.20
C THR A 53 7.66 9.55 12.00
N LYS A 54 7.02 8.75 12.86
CA LYS A 54 7.20 7.29 12.86
C LYS A 54 5.89 6.55 13.12
N VAL A 55 5.61 5.60 12.25
CA VAL A 55 4.47 4.69 12.34
C VAL A 55 4.98 3.25 12.24
N ASN A 56 4.79 2.47 13.30
CA ASN A 56 5.14 1.06 13.34
C ASN A 56 3.88 0.23 13.09
N LEU A 57 3.69 -0.24 11.85
CA LEU A 57 2.59 -1.14 11.48
C LEU A 57 3.02 -2.59 11.66
N SER A 58 2.32 -3.34 12.49
CA SER A 58 2.57 -4.79 12.63
C SER A 58 1.86 -5.59 11.54
N GLU A 59 2.36 -6.81 11.28
CA GLU A 59 1.65 -7.78 10.46
C GLU A 59 0.28 -8.08 11.07
N GLY A 60 -0.73 -8.18 10.22
CA GLY A 60 -2.13 -8.35 10.64
C GLY A 60 -3.06 -7.23 10.18
N LEU A 61 -2.52 -6.03 9.94
CA LEU A 61 -3.28 -4.93 9.35
C LEU A 61 -3.64 -5.26 7.90
N GLU A 62 -4.92 -5.09 7.56
CA GLU A 62 -5.48 -5.46 6.27
C GLU A 62 -5.97 -4.23 5.47
N ILE A 63 -6.50 -3.22 6.15
CA ILE A 63 -7.17 -2.10 5.50
C ILE A 63 -6.69 -0.77 6.11
N LEU A 64 -6.24 0.12 5.23
CA LEU A 64 -6.12 1.54 5.49
C LEU A 64 -7.26 2.26 4.76
N ASN A 65 -8.18 2.85 5.50
CA ASN A 65 -9.33 3.53 4.92
C ASN A 65 -8.98 4.92 4.35
N ASN A 66 -10.00 5.74 4.11
CA ASN A 66 -9.85 7.06 3.50
C ASN A 66 -9.02 7.99 4.40
N SER A 67 -8.03 8.66 3.80
CA SER A 67 -7.28 9.76 4.42
C SER A 67 -6.61 9.42 5.77
N VAL A 68 -6.26 8.14 6.01
CA VAL A 68 -5.71 7.69 7.30
C VAL A 68 -4.50 8.52 7.73
N PHE A 69 -3.54 8.77 6.83
CA PHE A 69 -2.35 9.58 7.07
C PHE A 69 -2.32 10.85 6.19
N PHE A 70 -3.51 11.39 5.91
CA PHE A 70 -3.62 12.61 5.12
C PHE A 70 -2.86 13.75 5.80
N ASN A 71 -2.03 14.45 5.02
CA ASN A 71 -1.28 15.63 5.48
C ASN A 71 -0.38 15.39 6.71
N CYS A 72 0.17 14.16 6.86
CA CYS A 72 1.21 13.86 7.84
C CYS A 72 2.56 14.39 7.32
N SER A 73 2.79 15.69 7.45
CA SER A 73 3.86 16.43 6.78
C SER A 73 5.28 16.12 7.27
N GLU A 74 5.44 15.36 8.34
CA GLU A 74 6.73 14.89 8.86
C GLU A 74 6.93 13.37 8.72
N LEU A 75 5.94 12.63 8.19
CA LEU A 75 6.03 11.18 7.99
C LEU A 75 6.84 10.86 6.73
N ARG A 76 8.12 10.54 6.88
CA ARG A 76 9.08 10.32 5.79
C ARG A 76 9.19 8.88 5.34
N GLU A 77 8.90 7.95 6.24
CA GLU A 77 9.02 6.51 6.01
C GLU A 77 7.82 5.77 6.58
N ILE A 78 7.40 4.74 5.88
CA ILE A 78 6.40 3.78 6.35
C ILE A 78 6.69 2.40 5.78
N LYS A 79 6.68 1.39 6.65
CA LYS A 79 6.77 0.00 6.21
C LYS A 79 5.35 -0.58 6.17
N LEU A 80 4.88 -0.88 4.98
CA LEU A 80 3.57 -1.50 4.77
C LEU A 80 3.64 -3.01 5.05
N PRO A 81 2.74 -3.58 5.86
CA PRO A 81 2.77 -5.00 6.19
C PRO A 81 2.34 -5.88 5.02
N SER A 82 2.85 -7.11 4.98
CA SER A 82 2.53 -8.09 3.93
C SER A 82 1.07 -8.54 3.93
N THR A 83 0.35 -8.28 5.02
CA THR A 83 -1.07 -8.60 5.19
C THR A 83 -2.02 -7.57 4.58
N LEU A 84 -1.50 -6.41 4.16
CA LEU A 84 -2.32 -5.32 3.63
C LEU A 84 -3.04 -5.74 2.35
N LYS A 85 -4.34 -5.45 2.29
CA LYS A 85 -5.25 -5.77 1.17
C LYS A 85 -5.74 -4.52 0.44
N GLU A 86 -5.88 -3.42 1.18
CA GLU A 86 -6.45 -2.18 0.66
C GLU A 86 -5.74 -0.95 1.20
N ILE A 87 -5.44 -0.01 0.29
CA ILE A 87 -5.03 1.36 0.56
C ILE A 87 -6.13 2.26 0.00
N GLY A 88 -6.88 2.86 0.90
CA GLY A 88 -8.04 3.69 0.58
C GLY A 88 -7.71 5.05 -0.04
N PRO A 89 -8.76 5.79 -0.45
CA PRO A 89 -8.59 7.08 -1.10
C PRO A 89 -7.80 8.04 -0.21
N ARG A 90 -6.85 8.77 -0.80
CA ARG A 90 -6.03 9.77 -0.11
C ARG A 90 -5.30 9.28 1.15
N ALA A 91 -5.10 7.97 1.33
CA ALA A 91 -4.55 7.40 2.55
C ALA A 91 -3.22 8.05 2.98
N PHE A 92 -2.37 8.44 2.04
CA PHE A 92 -1.08 9.12 2.24
C PHE A 92 -0.98 10.46 1.51
N SER A 93 -2.11 11.05 1.11
CA SER A 93 -2.11 12.32 0.39
C SER A 93 -1.47 13.42 1.25
N GLY A 94 -0.51 14.14 0.68
CA GLY A 94 0.23 15.21 1.38
C GLY A 94 1.18 14.72 2.47
N ALA A 95 1.42 13.42 2.59
CA ALA A 95 2.46 12.89 3.47
C ALA A 95 3.87 13.14 2.88
N ALA A 96 4.87 13.33 3.75
CA ALA A 96 6.25 13.62 3.34
C ALA A 96 7.06 12.36 2.98
N LEU A 97 6.39 11.27 2.59
CA LEU A 97 7.05 10.01 2.27
C LEU A 97 8.06 10.18 1.14
N ASN A 98 9.31 9.71 1.35
CA ASN A 98 10.38 9.76 0.35
C ASN A 98 10.41 8.51 -0.51
N ASN A 99 10.29 7.35 0.12
CA ASN A 99 10.30 6.04 -0.53
C ASN A 99 9.14 5.19 -0.03
N VAL A 100 8.46 4.51 -0.95
CA VAL A 100 7.38 3.58 -0.63
C VAL A 100 7.63 2.25 -1.32
N VAL A 101 7.53 1.17 -0.56
CA VAL A 101 7.59 -0.20 -1.08
C VAL A 101 6.22 -0.84 -0.88
N LEU A 102 5.52 -1.10 -1.98
CA LEU A 102 4.25 -1.85 -1.93
C LEU A 102 4.53 -3.33 -1.62
N PRO A 103 3.68 -3.98 -0.78
CA PRO A 103 3.89 -5.37 -0.42
C PRO A 103 3.85 -6.34 -1.61
N ASP A 104 4.81 -7.27 -1.68
CA ASP A 104 4.89 -8.32 -2.72
C ASP A 104 4.24 -9.64 -2.26
N SER A 105 3.21 -9.57 -1.44
CA SER A 105 2.51 -10.76 -0.94
C SER A 105 1.39 -11.26 -1.85
N GLY A 106 1.01 -10.47 -2.85
CA GLY A 106 -0.16 -10.71 -3.68
C GLY A 106 -1.50 -10.45 -2.97
N LYS A 107 -1.49 -9.96 -1.74
CA LYS A 107 -2.71 -9.66 -0.99
C LYS A 107 -3.25 -8.26 -1.24
N LEU A 108 -2.36 -7.30 -1.55
CA LEU A 108 -2.76 -5.93 -1.87
C LEU A 108 -3.45 -5.91 -3.23
N THR A 109 -4.77 -5.85 -3.23
CA THR A 109 -5.61 -5.91 -4.45
C THR A 109 -6.27 -4.59 -4.80
N LYS A 110 -6.22 -3.61 -3.88
CA LYS A 110 -6.88 -2.32 -4.07
C LYS A 110 -5.99 -1.17 -3.60
N ILE A 111 -5.72 -0.25 -4.50
CA ILE A 111 -5.13 1.06 -4.23
C ILE A 111 -6.08 2.07 -4.84
N ASP A 112 -6.64 2.94 -4.01
CA ASP A 112 -7.67 3.89 -4.47
C ASP A 112 -7.07 5.20 -4.99
N GLU A 113 -7.97 6.01 -5.54
CA GLU A 113 -7.63 7.30 -6.13
C GLU A 113 -6.93 8.24 -5.14
N PHE A 114 -5.95 8.98 -5.66
CA PHE A 114 -5.22 9.98 -4.89
C PHE A 114 -4.47 9.44 -3.66
N ALA A 115 -4.23 8.12 -3.56
CA ALA A 115 -3.63 7.51 -2.36
C ALA A 115 -2.32 8.21 -1.94
N PHE A 116 -1.50 8.68 -2.88
CA PHE A 116 -0.27 9.44 -2.65
C PHE A 116 -0.31 10.84 -3.27
N TYR A 117 -1.50 11.42 -3.47
CA TYR A 117 -1.67 12.75 -4.04
C TYR A 117 -0.88 13.80 -3.26
N GLN A 118 -0.21 14.72 -3.95
CA GLN A 118 0.62 15.78 -3.35
C GLN A 118 1.73 15.29 -2.39
N SER A 119 2.13 14.03 -2.45
CA SER A 119 3.32 13.56 -1.74
C SER A 119 4.58 14.08 -2.45
N ARG A 120 4.91 15.34 -2.20
CA ARG A 120 5.91 16.10 -2.99
C ARG A 120 7.34 15.66 -2.74
N GLU A 121 7.60 15.02 -1.60
CA GLU A 121 8.91 14.47 -1.22
C GLU A 121 9.13 13.07 -1.80
N LEU A 122 8.11 12.45 -2.43
CA LEU A 122 8.22 11.10 -2.98
C LEU A 122 9.16 11.08 -4.17
N THR A 123 10.26 10.33 -4.04
CA THR A 123 11.27 10.13 -5.09
C THR A 123 11.20 8.75 -5.70
N ASP A 124 10.86 7.74 -4.89
CA ASP A 124 10.93 6.35 -5.28
C ASP A 124 9.70 5.57 -4.81
N ILE A 125 9.15 4.74 -5.69
CA ILE A 125 8.11 3.79 -5.33
C ILE A 125 8.36 2.43 -5.98
N THR A 126 8.36 1.38 -5.17
CA THR A 126 8.48 0.01 -5.64
C THR A 126 7.10 -0.61 -5.84
N ILE A 127 6.82 -1.01 -7.08
CA ILE A 127 5.56 -1.66 -7.48
C ILE A 127 5.89 -3.11 -7.89
N PRO A 128 5.61 -4.10 -7.04
CA PRO A 128 5.89 -5.49 -7.34
C PRO A 128 4.98 -6.03 -8.45
N ALA A 129 5.41 -7.14 -9.07
CA ALA A 129 4.73 -7.71 -10.24
C ALA A 129 3.31 -8.24 -9.94
N CYS A 130 2.99 -8.48 -8.68
CA CYS A 130 1.64 -8.89 -8.24
C CYS A 130 0.61 -7.74 -8.33
N ILE A 131 1.06 -6.48 -8.41
CA ILE A 131 0.18 -5.32 -8.60
C ILE A 131 -0.10 -5.16 -10.09
N THR A 132 -1.37 -5.26 -10.46
CA THR A 132 -1.83 -5.24 -11.86
C THR A 132 -2.77 -4.09 -12.20
N SER A 133 -3.12 -3.25 -11.21
CA SER A 133 -3.97 -2.09 -11.41
C SER A 133 -3.69 -1.01 -10.36
N ILE A 134 -3.50 0.21 -10.82
CA ILE A 134 -3.36 1.43 -10.00
C ILE A 134 -4.09 2.55 -10.76
N PRO A 135 -4.97 3.34 -10.14
CA PRO A 135 -5.59 4.51 -10.76
C PRO A 135 -4.54 5.51 -11.25
N ASP A 136 -4.80 6.17 -12.39
CA ASP A 136 -3.84 7.11 -12.98
C ASP A 136 -3.52 8.31 -12.09
N ASN A 137 -4.44 8.68 -11.21
CA ASN A 137 -4.33 9.84 -10.32
C ASN A 137 -3.70 9.54 -8.96
N VAL A 138 -3.23 8.32 -8.73
CA VAL A 138 -2.61 7.92 -7.43
C VAL A 138 -1.43 8.81 -7.07
N PHE A 139 -0.57 9.16 -8.03
CA PHE A 139 0.60 10.01 -7.85
C PHE A 139 0.42 11.42 -8.44
N ALA A 140 -0.82 11.88 -8.62
CA ALA A 140 -1.07 13.22 -9.12
C ALA A 140 -0.50 14.29 -8.17
N GLU A 141 0.04 15.37 -8.73
CA GLU A 141 0.70 16.46 -7.99
C GLU A 141 1.90 16.03 -7.12
N CYS A 142 2.43 14.81 -7.29
CA CYS A 142 3.72 14.40 -6.75
C CYS A 142 4.87 15.07 -7.54
N SER A 143 6.10 14.89 -7.06
CA SER A 143 7.29 15.28 -7.82
C SER A 143 7.30 14.62 -9.22
N LYS A 144 7.66 15.35 -10.25
CA LYS A 144 7.89 14.79 -11.61
C LYS A 144 9.12 13.87 -11.66
N GLU A 145 9.91 13.90 -10.62
CA GLU A 145 11.13 13.10 -10.48
C GLU A 145 10.88 11.71 -9.89
N VAL A 146 9.61 11.36 -9.57
CA VAL A 146 9.26 10.04 -9.04
C VAL A 146 9.75 8.94 -9.97
N THR A 147 10.51 8.00 -9.43
CA THR A 147 11.00 6.81 -10.09
C THR A 147 10.16 5.60 -9.66
N ILE A 148 9.54 4.94 -10.63
CA ILE A 148 8.85 3.68 -10.41
C ILE A 148 9.87 2.54 -10.53
N HIS A 149 10.02 1.75 -9.47
CA HIS A 149 10.83 0.54 -9.45
C HIS A 149 9.95 -0.68 -9.71
N GLY A 150 10.37 -1.58 -10.60
CA GLY A 150 9.56 -2.73 -10.96
C GLY A 150 10.31 -3.75 -11.80
N ALA A 151 9.62 -4.84 -12.16
CA ALA A 151 10.15 -5.83 -13.10
C ALA A 151 10.00 -5.33 -14.55
N SER A 152 10.95 -5.68 -15.40
CA SER A 152 10.84 -5.43 -16.84
C SER A 152 9.61 -6.14 -17.43
N GLY A 153 8.85 -5.48 -18.28
CA GLY A 153 7.61 -5.99 -18.88
C GLY A 153 6.40 -6.03 -17.95
N SER A 154 6.54 -5.54 -16.70
CA SER A 154 5.46 -5.53 -15.72
C SER A 154 4.42 -4.44 -15.96
N TYR A 155 3.33 -4.51 -15.19
CA TYR A 155 2.36 -3.42 -15.09
C TYR A 155 3.01 -2.10 -14.68
N ALA A 156 3.95 -2.14 -13.71
CA ALA A 156 4.67 -0.98 -13.23
C ALA A 156 5.38 -0.20 -14.35
N GLN A 157 6.03 -0.92 -15.29
CA GLN A 157 6.68 -0.30 -16.44
C GLN A 157 5.67 0.39 -17.36
N ASN A 158 4.55 -0.27 -17.65
CA ASN A 158 3.51 0.30 -18.51
C ASN A 158 2.84 1.51 -17.85
N TYR A 159 2.60 1.44 -16.55
CA TYR A 159 2.06 2.53 -15.75
C TYR A 159 2.99 3.76 -15.78
N ALA A 160 4.28 3.56 -15.52
CA ALA A 160 5.27 4.64 -15.58
C ALA A 160 5.30 5.31 -16.96
N LYS A 161 5.33 4.51 -18.03
CA LYS A 161 5.30 5.02 -19.41
C LYS A 161 4.03 5.83 -19.71
N LYS A 162 2.86 5.31 -19.30
CA LYS A 162 1.57 5.97 -19.53
C LYS A 162 1.50 7.32 -18.83
N ASN A 163 2.05 7.42 -17.62
CA ASN A 163 1.96 8.60 -16.77
C ASN A 163 3.20 9.51 -16.84
N ASN A 164 4.12 9.28 -17.81
CA ASN A 164 5.35 10.05 -18.00
C ASN A 164 6.24 10.12 -16.74
N LEU A 165 6.30 9.02 -15.98
CA LEU A 165 7.15 8.85 -14.80
C LEU A 165 8.43 8.10 -15.17
N LYS A 166 9.49 8.29 -14.40
CA LYS A 166 10.74 7.53 -14.55
C LYS A 166 10.50 6.06 -14.20
N PHE A 167 11.18 5.15 -14.88
CA PHE A 167 11.12 3.71 -14.60
C PHE A 167 12.51 3.11 -14.47
N LYS A 168 12.68 2.24 -13.48
CA LYS A 168 13.90 1.46 -13.27
C LYS A 168 13.55 -0.03 -13.10
N ALA A 169 14.11 -0.85 -13.99
CA ALA A 169 13.95 -2.30 -13.95
C ALA A 169 15.00 -2.93 -13.02
N ASP A 170 14.73 -2.95 -11.73
CA ASP A 170 15.64 -3.48 -10.70
C ASP A 170 15.01 -4.57 -9.83
N LEU A 171 13.75 -4.93 -10.06
CA LEU A 171 13.16 -6.15 -9.55
C LEU A 171 13.34 -7.25 -10.60
N GLY A 172 13.79 -8.44 -10.17
CA GLY A 172 13.92 -9.60 -11.04
C GLY A 172 12.62 -9.88 -11.80
N SER A 173 12.72 -10.33 -13.05
CA SER A 173 11.53 -10.75 -13.82
C SER A 173 10.82 -11.86 -13.07
N SER A 174 9.63 -11.62 -12.57
CA SER A 174 8.77 -12.67 -12.02
C SER A 174 8.34 -13.53 -13.22
N SER A 175 8.95 -14.72 -13.34
CA SER A 175 8.49 -15.73 -14.28
C SER A 175 7.14 -16.24 -13.79
N THR A 176 6.06 -15.56 -14.17
CA THR A 176 4.76 -16.19 -14.16
C THR A 176 4.80 -17.31 -15.19
N LYS A 177 5.12 -18.53 -14.75
CA LYS A 177 4.79 -19.73 -15.49
C LYS A 177 3.27 -19.76 -15.65
N ALA A 178 2.79 -19.20 -16.75
CA ALA A 178 1.46 -19.50 -17.24
C ALA A 178 1.43 -21.02 -17.51
N THR A 179 0.79 -21.75 -16.64
CA THR A 179 0.46 -23.16 -16.84
C THR A 179 -0.47 -23.21 -18.04
N LYS A 180 0.13 -23.51 -19.20
CA LYS A 180 -0.59 -23.79 -20.44
C LYS A 180 -1.39 -25.07 -20.18
N ALA A 181 -2.68 -24.94 -19.94
CA ALA A 181 -3.59 -26.06 -19.89
C ALA A 181 -3.54 -26.76 -21.26
N THR A 182 -2.87 -27.89 -21.31
CA THR A 182 -2.82 -28.76 -22.50
C THR A 182 -4.19 -29.39 -22.61
N LYS A 183 -4.93 -28.95 -23.61
CA LYS A 183 -6.19 -29.53 -24.02
C LYS A 183 -5.87 -30.91 -24.64
N ALA A 184 -6.01 -31.98 -23.87
CA ALA A 184 -5.96 -33.33 -24.38
C ALA A 184 -7.25 -33.58 -25.18
N SER A 185 -7.14 -33.55 -26.49
CA SER A 185 -8.17 -34.04 -27.41
C SER A 185 -8.20 -35.59 -27.34
N GLY A 186 -9.20 -36.11 -26.64
CA GLY A 186 -9.51 -37.52 -26.74
C GLY A 186 -10.08 -37.85 -28.13
N LYS A 187 -9.32 -38.61 -28.88
CA LYS A 187 -9.80 -39.23 -30.13
C LYS A 187 -10.34 -40.63 -29.78
N ALA A 188 -11.62 -40.76 -29.90
CA ALA A 188 -12.28 -42.07 -29.87
C ALA A 188 -11.75 -42.90 -31.03
N ALA A 189 -11.42 -44.16 -30.76
CA ALA A 189 -11.26 -45.19 -31.79
C ALA A 189 -12.26 -46.30 -31.50
N GLU A 190 -13.22 -46.38 -32.36
CA GLU A 190 -14.16 -47.47 -32.56
C GLU A 190 -13.45 -48.64 -33.21
N LYS A 191 -13.72 -49.92 -32.75
CA LYS A 191 -13.89 -51.16 -33.50
C LYS A 191 -14.04 -52.31 -32.50
N ALA A 192 -15.16 -52.91 -32.46
CA ALA A 192 -15.68 -54.12 -33.19
C ALA A 192 -15.03 -55.43 -32.66
N GLU A 193 -15.75 -56.20 -31.96
CA GLU A 193 -16.37 -57.55 -32.23
C GLU A 193 -17.14 -57.97 -31.02
#